data_8a6765d2d3b3801a2124a5692fcfe547
#
_entry.id   8a6765d2d3b3801a2124a5692fcfe547
#
_cell.length_a   1.000
_cell.length_b   1.000
_cell.length_c   1.000
_cell.angle_alpha   90.00
_cell.angle_beta   90.00
_cell.angle_gamma   90.00
#
_symmetry.space_group_name_H-M   'P 1'
#
loop_
_entity.id
_entity.type
_entity.pdbx_description
1 polymer ?
#
loop_
_entity_poly.entity_id
_entity_poly.type
_entity_poly.pdbx_seq_one_letter_code
_entity_poly.pdbx_strand_id
1 'polypeptide(L)'
;MEHKYEVDEKQFSTVFANMEFVESKDDFSHVEKVLYYDTSYTVEEIREKLGSQFDVVPMSFMKDGTSSGEITQAGINKAYGMEKLLTYLGKTREDAIAFGDGPNDLEMLAYAGIGVAMGNADDSVKEKADMVTARIDEDGIFLALRKLKIID
;
A
#
# COMPACT_ATOMS: atom_id res chain seq x y z
N MET A 1 -13.05 -24.91 19.05
CA MET A 1 -14.10 -23.90 18.85
C MET A 1 -13.84 -23.28 17.48
N GLU A 2 -14.60 -23.71 16.49
CA GLU A 2 -14.52 -23.12 15.16
C GLU A 2 -15.24 -21.76 15.22
N HIS A 3 -14.50 -20.67 15.19
CA HIS A 3 -15.08 -19.36 14.89
C HIS A 3 -15.38 -19.31 13.40
N LYS A 4 -16.63 -19.57 13.01
CA LYS A 4 -17.14 -19.20 11.70
C LYS A 4 -17.27 -17.68 11.69
N TYR A 5 -16.38 -17.01 10.94
CA TYR A 5 -16.56 -15.61 10.60
C TYR A 5 -17.69 -15.53 9.56
N GLU A 6 -18.81 -14.90 9.92
CA GLU A 6 -19.78 -14.43 8.93
C GLU A 6 -19.16 -13.24 8.19
N VAL A 7 -18.43 -13.54 7.15
CA VAL A 7 -18.01 -12.52 6.17
C VAL A 7 -19.24 -12.21 5.34
N ASP A 8 -19.57 -10.92 5.18
CA ASP A 8 -20.61 -10.48 4.25
C ASP A 8 -20.24 -11.00 2.84
N GLU A 9 -20.94 -12.06 2.40
CA GLU A 9 -20.68 -12.72 1.11
C GLU A 9 -20.67 -11.76 -0.07
N LYS A 10 -21.41 -10.65 0.04
CA LYS A 10 -21.54 -9.64 -1.02
C LYS A 10 -20.30 -8.76 -1.10
N GLN A 11 -19.68 -8.43 0.02
CA GLN A 11 -18.43 -7.68 0.10
C GLN A 11 -17.25 -8.57 -0.31
N PHE A 12 -17.27 -9.82 0.12
CA PHE A 12 -16.28 -10.83 -0.22
C PHE A 12 -16.29 -11.15 -1.73
N SER A 13 -17.46 -11.35 -2.31
CA SER A 13 -17.59 -11.69 -3.74
C SER A 13 -17.12 -10.56 -4.68
N THR A 14 -17.21 -9.31 -4.26
CA THR A 14 -16.82 -8.17 -5.10
C THR A 14 -15.29 -7.96 -5.08
N VAL A 15 -14.66 -8.13 -3.92
CA VAL A 15 -13.21 -7.93 -3.77
C VAL A 15 -12.41 -9.17 -4.18
N PHE A 16 -12.99 -10.36 -4.03
CA PHE A 16 -12.31 -11.64 -4.21
C PHE A 16 -12.89 -12.51 -5.33
N ALA A 17 -13.63 -11.93 -6.26
CA ALA A 17 -14.30 -12.63 -7.36
C ALA A 17 -13.37 -13.51 -8.23
N ASN A 18 -12.05 -13.31 -8.15
CA ASN A 18 -11.04 -14.06 -8.88
C ASN A 18 -10.05 -14.78 -7.96
N MET A 19 -10.38 -14.98 -6.68
CA MET A 19 -9.50 -15.72 -5.76
C MET A 19 -9.74 -17.22 -5.88
N GLU A 20 -8.66 -17.95 -6.04
CA GLU A 20 -8.64 -19.40 -5.99
C GLU A 20 -8.31 -19.84 -4.55
N PHE A 21 -9.19 -20.62 -3.93
CA PHE A 21 -8.94 -21.18 -2.61
C PHE A 21 -8.04 -22.42 -2.75
N VAL A 22 -6.82 -22.33 -2.22
CA VAL A 22 -5.87 -23.43 -2.24
C VAL A 22 -5.96 -24.17 -0.91
N GLU A 23 -6.42 -25.42 -0.92
CA GLU A 23 -6.54 -26.27 0.28
C GLU A 23 -5.21 -26.91 0.72
N SER A 24 -4.20 -26.94 -0.16
CA SER A 24 -2.91 -27.55 0.14
C SER A 24 -1.76 -26.55 0.10
N LYS A 25 -0.74 -26.79 0.95
CA LYS A 25 0.46 -25.93 1.06
C LYS A 25 1.50 -26.16 -0.04
N ASP A 26 1.19 -26.97 -1.05
CA ASP A 26 2.23 -27.57 -1.90
C ASP A 26 2.63 -26.76 -3.12
N ASP A 27 1.99 -25.62 -3.40
CA ASP A 27 2.35 -24.81 -4.59
C ASP A 27 2.35 -23.30 -4.32
N PHE A 28 3.23 -22.85 -3.44
CA PHE A 28 3.51 -21.42 -3.21
C PHE A 28 4.77 -20.93 -3.91
N SER A 29 5.13 -21.52 -5.04
CA SER A 29 6.37 -21.22 -5.77
C SER A 29 6.47 -19.77 -6.30
N HIS A 30 5.34 -19.05 -6.37
CA HIS A 30 5.26 -17.71 -6.96
C HIS A 30 4.41 -16.72 -6.13
N VAL A 31 4.58 -16.74 -4.80
CA VAL A 31 3.86 -15.82 -3.92
C VAL A 31 4.61 -14.48 -3.86
N GLU A 32 3.98 -13.42 -4.35
CA GLU A 32 4.53 -12.05 -4.31
C GLU A 32 4.15 -11.31 -3.03
N LYS A 33 2.95 -11.58 -2.49
CA LYS A 33 2.41 -10.94 -1.31
C LYS A 33 1.50 -11.90 -0.54
N VAL A 34 1.54 -11.85 0.78
CA VAL A 34 0.61 -12.53 1.67
C VAL A 34 -0.22 -11.50 2.41
N LEU A 35 -1.53 -11.67 2.38
CA LEU A 35 -2.46 -10.93 3.23
C LEU A 35 -2.88 -11.84 4.38
N TYR A 36 -2.85 -11.33 5.60
CA TYR A 36 -3.34 -12.05 6.75
C TYR A 36 -4.39 -11.23 7.48
N TYR A 37 -5.36 -11.93 8.03
CA TYR A 37 -6.50 -11.33 8.71
C TYR A 37 -6.72 -11.98 10.06
N ASP A 38 -7.08 -11.16 11.04
CA ASP A 38 -7.57 -11.60 12.36
C ASP A 38 -6.70 -12.65 13.03
N THR A 39 -5.40 -12.45 13.03
CA THR A 39 -4.46 -13.29 13.77
C THR A 39 -4.37 -12.86 15.23
N SER A 40 -3.99 -13.81 16.10
CA SER A 40 -3.66 -13.54 17.50
C SER A 40 -2.29 -12.89 17.69
N TYR A 41 -1.50 -12.74 16.63
CA TYR A 41 -0.17 -12.15 16.69
C TYR A 41 -0.22 -10.65 16.33
N THR A 42 0.59 -9.87 17.03
CA THR A 42 0.86 -8.47 16.64
C THR A 42 1.75 -8.41 15.40
N VAL A 43 1.79 -7.26 14.74
CA VAL A 43 2.69 -7.02 13.59
C VAL A 43 4.15 -7.25 13.99
N GLU A 44 4.54 -6.81 15.20
CA GLU A 44 5.89 -6.96 15.74
C GLU A 44 6.26 -8.44 15.95
N GLU A 45 5.36 -9.23 16.52
CA GLU A 45 5.58 -10.66 16.70
C GLU A 45 5.70 -11.41 15.38
N ILE A 46 4.94 -11.01 14.36
CA ILE A 46 5.06 -11.56 13.01
C ILE A 46 6.40 -11.19 12.39
N ARG A 47 6.84 -9.92 12.50
CA ARG A 47 8.16 -9.47 12.04
C ARG A 47 9.30 -10.25 12.67
N GLU A 48 9.25 -10.45 13.98
CA GLU A 48 10.26 -11.23 14.70
C GLU A 48 10.33 -12.69 14.23
N LYS A 49 9.17 -13.30 13.96
CA LYS A 49 9.07 -14.69 13.50
C LYS A 49 9.55 -14.89 12.06
N LEU A 50 9.29 -13.93 11.18
CA LEU A 50 9.64 -14.01 9.75
C LEU A 50 11.08 -13.57 9.48
N GLY A 51 11.65 -12.74 10.35
CA GLY A 51 13.00 -12.19 10.17
C GLY A 51 13.08 -11.09 9.11
N SER A 52 14.28 -10.56 8.92
CA SER A 52 14.54 -9.33 8.12
C SER A 52 14.37 -9.49 6.61
N GLN A 53 14.11 -10.68 6.11
CA GLN A 53 13.86 -10.92 4.69
C GLN A 53 12.45 -10.55 4.22
N PHE A 54 11.56 -10.22 5.18
CA PHE A 54 10.19 -9.82 4.89
C PHE A 54 9.85 -8.48 5.55
N ASP A 55 9.08 -7.67 4.84
CA ASP A 55 8.42 -6.50 5.38
C ASP A 55 6.98 -6.89 5.77
N VAL A 56 6.59 -6.52 6.99
CA VAL A 56 5.25 -6.73 7.51
C VAL A 56 4.64 -5.38 7.82
N VAL A 57 3.54 -5.04 7.15
CA VAL A 57 2.84 -3.76 7.29
C VAL A 57 1.41 -3.99 7.73
N PRO A 58 0.87 -3.22 8.69
CA PRO A 58 -0.54 -3.30 9.03
C PRO A 58 -1.40 -2.86 7.84
N MET A 59 -2.63 -3.37 7.76
CA MET A 59 -3.59 -2.90 6.75
C MET A 59 -3.97 -1.46 6.99
N SER A 60 -3.84 -0.62 5.94
CA SER A 60 -4.03 0.83 6.01
C SER A 60 -5.46 1.27 6.32
N PHE A 61 -6.46 0.41 6.10
CA PHE A 61 -7.87 0.72 6.36
C PHE A 61 -8.38 0.18 7.71
N MET A 62 -7.55 -0.56 8.46
CA MET A 62 -7.90 -1.06 9.79
C MET A 62 -7.28 -0.16 10.87
N LYS A 63 -8.14 0.57 11.58
CA LYS A 63 -7.71 1.51 12.63
C LYS A 63 -7.05 0.84 13.83
N ASP A 64 -7.30 -0.45 14.05
CA ASP A 64 -6.79 -1.21 15.21
C ASP A 64 -5.51 -2.01 14.91
N GLY A 65 -5.07 -2.01 13.68
CA GLY A 65 -3.74 -2.33 13.10
C GLY A 65 -3.00 -3.60 13.57
N THR A 66 -3.56 -4.35 14.50
CA THR A 66 -2.79 -5.39 15.19
C THR A 66 -3.01 -6.80 14.70
N SER A 67 -4.16 -7.08 14.07
CA SER A 67 -4.54 -8.44 13.71
C SER A 67 -4.55 -8.74 12.22
N SER A 68 -4.34 -7.73 11.38
CA SER A 68 -4.40 -7.90 9.92
C SER A 68 -3.33 -7.08 9.23
N GLY A 69 -2.74 -7.61 8.18
CA GLY A 69 -1.67 -6.93 7.48
C GLY A 69 -1.23 -7.61 6.20
N GLU A 70 -0.16 -7.08 5.66
CA GLU A 70 0.50 -7.55 4.45
C GLU A 70 1.94 -7.96 4.76
N ILE A 71 2.37 -9.06 4.17
CA ILE A 71 3.75 -9.55 4.20
C ILE A 71 4.26 -9.52 2.77
N THR A 72 5.38 -8.83 2.56
CA THR A 72 6.06 -8.76 1.26
C THR A 72 7.55 -9.08 1.44
N GLN A 73 8.24 -9.33 0.35
CA GLN A 73 9.70 -9.42 0.39
C GLN A 73 10.29 -8.07 0.81
N ALA A 74 11.29 -8.09 1.67
CA ALA A 74 11.91 -6.87 2.18
C ALA A 74 12.45 -5.98 1.04
N GLY A 75 12.16 -4.69 1.12
CA GLY A 75 12.53 -3.70 0.11
C GLY A 75 11.66 -3.68 -1.15
N ILE A 76 10.66 -4.55 -1.25
CA ILE A 76 9.69 -4.50 -2.36
C ILE A 76 8.50 -3.66 -1.94
N ASN A 77 8.55 -2.38 -2.27
CA ASN A 77 7.52 -1.39 -1.97
C ASN A 77 7.16 -0.55 -3.20
N LYS A 78 6.28 0.44 -3.04
CA LYS A 78 5.84 1.30 -4.15
C LYS A 78 6.98 2.15 -4.74
N ALA A 79 7.95 2.58 -3.93
CA ALA A 79 9.12 3.31 -4.40
C ALA A 79 10.01 2.42 -5.29
N TYR A 80 10.23 1.17 -4.89
CA TYR A 80 10.95 0.19 -5.69
C TYR A 80 10.30 -0.03 -7.05
N GLY A 81 8.96 -0.22 -7.06
CA GLY A 81 8.21 -0.37 -8.31
C GLY A 81 8.34 0.86 -9.23
N MET A 82 8.28 2.07 -8.65
CA MET A 82 8.48 3.33 -9.37
C MET A 82 9.90 3.40 -9.96
N GLU A 83 10.93 3.09 -9.18
CA GLU A 83 12.32 3.07 -9.65
C GLU A 83 12.51 2.15 -10.85
N LYS A 84 11.96 0.93 -10.78
CA LYS A 84 12.04 -0.03 -11.90
C LYS A 84 11.35 0.47 -13.15
N LEU A 85 10.15 1.06 -13.00
CA LEU A 85 9.40 1.62 -14.12
C LEU A 85 10.14 2.81 -14.75
N LEU A 86 10.63 3.74 -13.96
CA LEU A 86 11.39 4.90 -14.45
C LEU A 86 12.67 4.44 -15.18
N THR A 87 13.40 3.50 -14.62
CA THR A 87 14.58 2.91 -15.27
C THR A 87 14.22 2.29 -16.63
N TYR A 88 13.14 1.51 -16.69
CA TYR A 88 12.66 0.90 -17.94
C TYR A 88 12.28 1.95 -18.99
N LEU A 89 11.69 3.06 -18.57
CA LEU A 89 11.31 4.17 -19.45
C LEU A 89 12.47 5.12 -19.81
N GLY A 90 13.68 4.90 -19.29
CA GLY A 90 14.82 5.81 -19.44
C GLY A 90 14.59 7.17 -18.77
N LYS A 91 13.81 7.19 -17.69
CA LYS A 91 13.45 8.36 -16.90
C LYS A 91 14.14 8.34 -15.55
N THR A 92 14.13 9.47 -14.87
CA THR A 92 14.66 9.62 -13.53
C THR A 92 13.54 9.97 -12.54
N ARG A 93 13.82 9.96 -11.25
CA ARG A 93 12.83 10.30 -10.22
C ARG A 93 12.31 11.74 -10.36
N GLU A 94 13.12 12.65 -10.91
CA GLU A 94 12.76 14.04 -11.17
C GLU A 94 11.66 14.17 -12.24
N ASP A 95 11.48 13.15 -13.08
CA ASP A 95 10.41 13.07 -14.09
C ASP A 95 9.08 12.52 -13.50
N ALA A 96 9.04 12.18 -12.21
CA ALA A 96 7.90 11.53 -11.58
C ALA A 96 7.17 12.42 -10.57
N ILE A 97 5.86 12.36 -10.59
CA ILE A 97 4.98 12.91 -9.56
C ILE A 97 4.26 11.73 -8.91
N ALA A 98 4.35 11.62 -7.59
CA ALA A 98 3.64 10.61 -6.82
C ALA A 98 2.46 11.22 -6.06
N PHE A 99 1.34 10.49 -6.02
CA PHE A 99 0.18 10.81 -5.19
C PHE A 99 -0.04 9.69 -4.18
N GLY A 100 -0.30 10.03 -2.93
CA GLY A 100 -0.52 9.06 -1.87
C GLY A 100 -1.36 9.59 -0.74
N ASP A 101 -1.99 8.68 0.02
CA ASP A 101 -2.82 9.03 1.17
C ASP A 101 -2.57 8.12 2.39
N GLY A 102 -1.86 7.02 2.23
CA GLY A 102 -1.59 6.05 3.28
C GLY A 102 -0.12 5.91 3.67
N PRO A 103 0.15 5.27 4.82
CA PRO A 103 1.51 5.00 5.28
C PRO A 103 2.37 4.20 4.30
N ASN A 104 1.75 3.34 3.48
CA ASN A 104 2.41 2.55 2.45
C ASN A 104 2.81 3.36 1.20
N ASP A 105 2.49 4.66 1.16
CA ASP A 105 2.89 5.59 0.10
C ASP A 105 4.13 6.42 0.48
N LEU A 106 4.53 6.41 1.75
CA LEU A 106 5.58 7.29 2.27
C LEU A 106 6.88 7.21 1.50
N GLU A 107 7.37 6.00 1.22
CA GLU A 107 8.61 5.82 0.47
C GLU A 107 8.46 6.28 -0.98
N MET A 108 7.30 6.07 -1.59
CA MET A 108 7.02 6.50 -2.96
C MET A 108 6.94 8.03 -3.04
N LEU A 109 6.27 8.68 -2.09
CA LEU A 109 6.21 10.15 -2.00
C LEU A 109 7.60 10.77 -1.81
N ALA A 110 8.41 10.18 -0.94
CA ALA A 110 9.78 10.64 -0.70
C ALA A 110 10.75 10.36 -1.87
N TYR A 111 10.48 9.33 -2.66
CA TYR A 111 11.33 8.95 -3.79
C TYR A 111 11.06 9.82 -5.03
N ALA A 112 9.83 10.15 -5.33
CA ALA A 112 9.45 10.92 -6.52
C ALA A 112 10.10 12.31 -6.56
N GLY A 113 10.19 12.91 -7.73
CA GLY A 113 10.63 14.29 -7.88
C GLY A 113 9.66 15.29 -7.24
N ILE A 114 8.38 14.95 -7.20
CA ILE A 114 7.35 15.67 -6.45
C ILE A 114 6.42 14.65 -5.78
N GLY A 115 6.41 14.62 -4.47
CA GLY A 115 5.46 13.84 -3.67
C GLY A 115 4.27 14.69 -3.24
N VAL A 116 3.07 14.26 -3.57
CA VAL A 116 1.81 14.96 -3.27
C VAL A 116 0.95 14.11 -2.34
N ALA A 117 0.73 14.57 -1.11
CA ALA A 117 -0.22 13.96 -0.20
C ALA A 117 -1.65 14.42 -0.51
N MET A 118 -2.59 13.48 -0.52
CA MET A 118 -4.01 13.77 -0.65
C MET A 118 -4.54 14.45 0.62
N GLY A 119 -5.56 15.30 0.47
CA GLY A 119 -6.15 16.03 1.61
C GLY A 119 -6.78 15.14 2.67
N ASN A 120 -7.20 13.92 2.30
CA ASN A 120 -7.70 12.89 3.22
C ASN A 120 -6.60 12.04 3.88
N ALA A 121 -5.33 12.25 3.56
CA ALA A 121 -4.22 11.55 4.19
C ALA A 121 -4.07 11.90 5.67
N ASP A 122 -3.45 11.01 6.45
CA ASP A 122 -3.05 11.29 7.81
C ASP A 122 -1.94 12.36 7.87
N ASP A 123 -1.82 13.05 8.99
CA ASP A 123 -0.84 14.14 9.16
C ASP A 123 0.59 13.65 8.95
N SER A 124 0.92 12.43 9.38
CA SER A 124 2.24 11.81 9.17
C SER A 124 2.62 11.65 7.70
N VAL A 125 1.64 11.45 6.82
CA VAL A 125 1.83 11.37 5.36
C VAL A 125 1.98 12.77 4.77
N LYS A 126 1.15 13.72 5.20
CA LYS A 126 1.20 15.12 4.76
C LYS A 126 2.52 15.80 5.09
N GLU A 127 3.08 15.52 6.28
CA GLU A 127 4.37 16.06 6.71
C GLU A 127 5.58 15.59 5.88
N LYS A 128 5.44 14.44 5.21
CA LYS A 128 6.52 13.84 4.39
C LYS A 128 6.43 14.19 2.91
N ALA A 129 5.32 14.76 2.47
CA ALA A 129 5.12 15.14 1.09
C ALA A 129 5.62 16.56 0.81
N ASP A 130 6.03 16.82 -0.42
CA ASP A 130 6.42 18.16 -0.89
C ASP A 130 5.22 19.11 -0.99
N MET A 131 4.02 18.54 -1.21
CA MET A 131 2.79 19.30 -1.36
C MET A 131 1.61 18.51 -0.80
N VAL A 132 0.63 19.23 -0.27
CA VAL A 132 -0.69 18.69 0.07
C VAL A 132 -1.71 19.25 -0.91
N THR A 133 -2.57 18.39 -1.44
CA THR A 133 -3.68 18.78 -2.32
C THR A 133 -5.03 18.63 -1.61
N ALA A 134 -6.13 18.83 -2.33
CA ALA A 134 -7.48 18.59 -1.82
C ALA A 134 -7.75 17.09 -1.64
N ARG A 135 -8.89 16.78 -1.05
CA ARG A 135 -9.33 15.40 -0.80
C ARG A 135 -9.62 14.66 -2.11
N ILE A 136 -9.68 13.33 -2.04
CA ILE A 136 -9.99 12.48 -3.19
C ILE A 136 -11.39 12.78 -3.76
N ASP A 137 -12.33 13.14 -2.90
CA ASP A 137 -13.71 13.52 -3.25
C ASP A 137 -13.87 15.01 -3.61
N GLU A 138 -12.77 15.77 -3.70
CA GLU A 138 -12.68 17.19 -4.02
C GLU A 138 -11.73 17.44 -5.22
N ASP A 139 -11.62 16.49 -6.13
CA ASP A 139 -10.75 16.56 -7.31
C ASP A 139 -9.25 16.80 -7.01
N GLY A 140 -8.75 16.31 -5.89
CA GLY A 140 -7.40 16.60 -5.39
C GLY A 140 -6.28 16.34 -6.39
N ILE A 141 -6.31 15.24 -7.14
CA ILE A 141 -5.29 14.94 -8.17
C ILE A 141 -5.34 15.98 -9.29
N PHE A 142 -6.53 16.29 -9.80
CA PHE A 142 -6.72 17.28 -10.86
C PHE A 142 -6.21 18.66 -10.44
N LEU A 143 -6.57 19.11 -9.24
CA LEU A 143 -6.15 20.40 -8.71
C LEU A 143 -4.62 20.49 -8.53
N ALA A 144 -3.98 19.41 -8.10
CA ALA A 144 -2.53 19.35 -7.99
C ALA A 144 -1.86 19.42 -9.35
N LEU A 145 -2.32 18.66 -10.34
CA LEU A 145 -1.76 18.66 -11.70
C LEU A 145 -1.90 20.04 -12.36
N ARG A 146 -3.01 20.73 -12.13
CA ARG A 146 -3.19 22.12 -12.59
C ARG A 146 -2.23 23.08 -11.89
N LYS A 147 -2.08 22.99 -10.57
CA LYS A 147 -1.15 23.81 -9.79
C LYS A 147 0.29 23.61 -10.25
N LEU A 148 0.66 22.38 -10.61
CA LEU A 148 1.98 22.02 -11.15
C LEU A 148 2.13 22.34 -12.64
N LYS A 149 1.07 22.84 -13.30
CA LYS A 149 1.04 23.19 -14.73
C LYS A 149 1.32 22.00 -15.66
N ILE A 150 0.93 20.82 -15.25
CA ILE A 150 1.01 19.59 -16.05
C ILE A 150 -0.19 19.49 -16.99
N ILE A 151 -1.34 19.99 -16.56
CA ILE A 151 -2.57 20.10 -17.34
C ILE A 151 -3.14 21.52 -17.25
N ASP A 152 -4.03 21.87 -18.21
CA ASP A 152 -4.75 23.15 -18.27
C ASP A 152 -5.92 23.25 -17.27
#